data_e47af1ec97539c9a14a861ef24ee36ed
#
_entry.id   e47af1ec97539c9a14a861ef24ee36ed
#
_cell.length_a   1.000
_cell.length_b   1.000
_cell.length_c   1.000
_cell.angle_alpha   90.00
_cell.angle_beta   90.00
_cell.angle_gamma   90.00
#
_symmetry.space_group_name_H-M   'P 1'
#
loop_
_entity.id
_entity.type
_entity.pdbx_description
1 polymer ?
#
loop_
_entity_poly.entity_id
_entity_poly.type
_entity_poly.pdbx_seq_one_letter_code
_entity_poly.pdbx_strand_id
1 'polypeptide(L)'
;RTTHVAIVFDAGQRTFRNDLDIAYKANRGAPPPDLVPQFALVQEMVEALGFSTLCIPGFEADDLMATIARRAREQGWATWLLSPDKDLFQLVDDTPPKIRCYHWHERRVVDTSEVQAKIGVHPSRAVDYFALVGDSSDNVRGVRGVGPKAASCLVSELGNLSAIYARLDEVSALKIRGAKTLADRLIAGREDAELALKLVTLVDDIDLGLSDELAQWSRWRGPEPQAERLFERFGVDAPLRAMGAIYAQRPSAPPGS
;
A
#
# COMPACT_ATOMS: atom_id res chain seq x y z
N ARG A 1 -12.09 -7.68 17.57
CA ARG A 1 -10.92 -7.22 18.32
C ARG A 1 -9.67 -7.70 17.59
N THR A 2 -8.77 -6.79 17.16
CA THR A 2 -7.53 -7.14 16.45
C THR A 2 -6.56 -7.81 17.42
N THR A 3 -6.02 -8.96 17.04
CA THR A 3 -5.05 -9.73 17.84
C THR A 3 -3.71 -9.88 17.11
N HIS A 4 -3.70 -9.67 15.81
CA HIS A 4 -2.54 -9.79 14.94
C HIS A 4 -2.25 -8.43 14.32
N VAL A 5 -1.03 -7.94 14.49
CA VAL A 5 -0.57 -6.64 13.99
C VAL A 5 0.85 -6.81 13.47
N ALA A 6 1.08 -6.30 12.27
CA ALA A 6 2.42 -6.19 11.70
C ALA A 6 2.67 -4.73 11.35
N ILE A 7 3.87 -4.24 11.60
CA ILE A 7 4.31 -2.92 11.21
C ILE A 7 5.45 -3.07 10.22
N VAL A 8 5.31 -2.47 9.06
CA VAL A 8 6.29 -2.57 7.99
C VAL A 8 6.99 -1.24 7.78
N PHE A 9 8.26 -1.29 7.46
CA PHE A 9 9.08 -0.12 7.21
C PHE A 9 9.73 -0.21 5.84
N ASP A 10 9.90 0.94 5.20
CA ASP A 10 10.78 1.06 4.04
C ASP A 10 12.24 0.87 4.47
N ALA A 11 13.00 0.11 3.69
CA ALA A 11 14.42 -0.08 3.95
C ALA A 11 15.27 1.18 3.68
N GLY A 12 14.66 2.26 3.18
CA GLY A 12 15.33 3.52 2.87
C GLY A 12 16.38 3.40 1.77
N GLN A 13 16.34 2.33 0.99
CA GLN A 13 17.27 2.00 -0.07
C GLN A 13 16.57 1.97 -1.43
N ARG A 14 17.40 1.88 -2.47
CA ARG A 14 16.95 1.63 -3.84
C ARG A 14 16.12 0.34 -3.90
N THR A 15 14.97 0.40 -4.59
CA THR A 15 14.09 -0.75 -4.81
C THR A 15 14.17 -1.21 -6.26
N PHE A 16 13.59 -2.35 -6.57
CA PHE A 16 13.49 -2.86 -7.95
C PHE A 16 12.84 -1.83 -8.91
N ARG A 17 11.97 -0.93 -8.40
CA ARG A 17 11.36 0.13 -9.21
C ARG A 17 12.37 1.12 -9.74
N ASN A 18 13.43 1.40 -8.97
CA ASN A 18 14.53 2.25 -9.45
C ASN A 18 15.41 1.55 -10.50
N ASP A 19 15.36 0.20 -10.57
CA ASP A 19 16.03 -0.54 -11.65
C ASP A 19 15.19 -0.55 -12.93
N LEU A 20 13.87 -0.45 -12.81
CA LEU A 20 12.96 -0.27 -13.94
C LEU A 20 12.99 1.17 -14.49
N ASP A 21 13.01 2.16 -13.60
CA ASP A 21 13.11 3.58 -13.95
C ASP A 21 13.94 4.34 -12.91
N ILE A 22 15.09 4.84 -13.31
CA ILE A 22 15.97 5.65 -12.45
C ILE A 22 15.30 6.95 -11.98
N ALA A 23 14.28 7.42 -12.68
CA ALA A 23 13.52 8.61 -12.34
C ALA A 23 12.44 8.36 -11.26
N TYR A 24 12.17 7.10 -10.92
CA TYR A 24 11.19 6.75 -9.89
C TYR A 24 11.57 7.39 -8.55
N LYS A 25 10.64 8.16 -7.97
CA LYS A 25 10.80 8.95 -6.73
C LYS A 25 11.99 9.94 -6.73
N ALA A 26 12.61 10.22 -7.88
CA ALA A 26 13.75 11.15 -7.98
C ALA A 26 13.38 12.62 -7.65
N ASN A 27 12.09 12.95 -7.66
CA ASN A 27 11.55 14.24 -7.23
C ASN A 27 11.45 14.39 -5.69
N ARG A 28 11.67 13.32 -4.92
CA ARG A 28 11.69 13.37 -3.45
C ARG A 28 13.03 13.89 -2.96
N GLY A 29 13.00 14.93 -2.13
CA GLY A 29 14.20 15.45 -1.46
C GLY A 29 14.73 14.47 -0.42
N ALA A 30 15.99 14.65 -0.02
CA ALA A 30 16.53 13.93 1.14
C ALA A 30 15.73 14.32 2.40
N PRO A 31 15.52 13.38 3.33
CA PRO A 31 14.88 13.69 4.61
C PRO A 31 15.72 14.69 5.41
N PRO A 32 15.09 15.54 6.24
CA PRO A 32 15.82 16.42 7.15
C PRO A 32 16.85 15.64 7.96
N PRO A 33 18.08 16.17 8.15
CA PRO A 33 19.13 15.46 8.88
C PRO A 33 18.72 15.00 10.29
N ASP A 34 17.89 15.79 10.98
CA ASP A 34 17.40 15.47 12.33
C ASP A 34 16.35 14.35 12.33
N LEU A 35 15.75 14.03 11.18
CA LEU A 35 14.78 12.94 11.05
C LEU A 35 15.46 11.59 10.83
N VAL A 36 16.60 11.58 10.14
CA VAL A 36 17.31 10.32 9.77
C VAL A 36 17.58 9.40 10.97
N PRO A 37 18.12 9.89 12.10
CA PRO A 37 18.36 9.03 13.27
C PRO A 37 17.08 8.55 13.94
N GLN A 38 15.94 9.20 13.69
CA GLN A 38 14.67 8.84 14.30
C GLN A 38 14.04 7.58 13.65
N PHE A 39 14.39 7.25 12.42
CA PHE A 39 13.84 6.06 11.75
C PHE A 39 14.19 4.77 12.52
N ALA A 40 15.47 4.58 12.84
CA ALA A 40 15.91 3.41 13.63
C ALA A 40 15.30 3.42 15.04
N LEU A 41 15.19 4.60 15.66
CA LEU A 41 14.60 4.75 16.98
C LEU A 41 13.11 4.40 17.00
N VAL A 42 12.35 4.82 15.99
CA VAL A 42 10.92 4.47 15.87
C VAL A 42 10.77 2.96 15.74
N GLN A 43 11.60 2.30 14.95
CA GLN A 43 11.58 0.85 14.82
C GLN A 43 11.86 0.17 16.17
N GLU A 44 12.91 0.58 16.87
CA GLU A 44 13.26 0.08 18.21
C GLU A 44 12.10 0.26 19.21
N MET A 45 11.46 1.43 19.21
CA MET A 45 10.30 1.73 20.06
C MET A 45 9.09 0.84 19.74
N VAL A 46 8.81 0.60 18.46
CA VAL A 46 7.70 -0.24 18.01
C VAL A 46 7.94 -1.70 18.43
N GLU A 47 9.15 -2.19 18.30
CA GLU A 47 9.55 -3.53 18.75
C GLU A 47 9.45 -3.66 20.27
N ALA A 48 9.89 -2.65 21.02
CA ALA A 48 9.75 -2.60 22.47
C ALA A 48 8.28 -2.59 22.93
N LEU A 49 7.36 -2.07 22.12
CA LEU A 49 5.92 -2.19 22.37
C LEU A 49 5.36 -3.58 22.05
N GLY A 50 6.19 -4.53 21.62
CA GLY A 50 5.85 -5.92 21.35
C GLY A 50 5.15 -6.16 20.02
N PHE A 51 5.25 -5.21 19.08
CA PHE A 51 4.78 -5.40 17.71
C PHE A 51 5.84 -6.11 16.87
N SER A 52 5.38 -6.94 15.96
CA SER A 52 6.23 -7.53 14.94
C SER A 52 6.50 -6.50 13.84
N THR A 53 7.77 -6.35 13.51
CA THR A 53 8.24 -5.43 12.48
C THR A 53 8.81 -6.18 11.28
N LEU A 54 8.76 -5.58 10.11
CA LEU A 54 9.36 -6.11 8.90
C LEU A 54 9.92 -4.97 8.06
N CYS A 55 11.11 -5.19 7.55
CA CYS A 55 11.81 -4.29 6.64
C CYS A 55 12.68 -5.14 5.72
N ILE A 56 12.40 -5.18 4.42
CA ILE A 56 13.14 -6.04 3.47
C ILE A 56 13.77 -5.16 2.39
N PRO A 57 15.12 -5.17 2.28
CA PRO A 57 15.83 -4.43 1.25
C PRO A 57 15.34 -4.80 -0.17
N GLY A 58 15.25 -3.80 -1.04
CA GLY A 58 14.82 -4.00 -2.42
C GLY A 58 13.31 -3.87 -2.66
N PHE A 59 12.49 -3.85 -1.59
CA PHE A 59 11.05 -3.68 -1.64
C PHE A 59 10.60 -2.47 -0.81
N GLU A 60 9.42 -1.97 -1.12
CA GLU A 60 8.78 -0.89 -0.36
C GLU A 60 7.84 -1.47 0.71
N ALA A 61 7.52 -0.69 1.72
CA ALA A 61 6.59 -1.09 2.78
C ALA A 61 5.24 -1.54 2.22
N ASP A 62 4.74 -0.90 1.15
CA ASP A 62 3.47 -1.23 0.52
C ASP A 62 3.47 -2.62 -0.14
N ASP A 63 4.62 -3.06 -0.70
CA ASP A 63 4.79 -4.42 -1.23
C ASP A 63 4.73 -5.46 -0.09
N LEU A 64 5.34 -5.14 1.05
CA LEU A 64 5.26 -5.99 2.25
C LEU A 64 3.83 -6.05 2.79
N MET A 65 3.12 -4.91 2.81
CA MET A 65 1.70 -4.87 3.18
C MET A 65 0.85 -5.73 2.24
N ALA A 66 1.08 -5.66 0.93
CA ALA A 66 0.39 -6.48 -0.06
C ALA A 66 0.62 -7.98 0.18
N THR A 67 1.88 -8.36 0.37
CA THR A 67 2.26 -9.76 0.63
C THR A 67 1.63 -10.30 1.92
N ILE A 68 1.69 -9.52 3.00
CA ILE A 68 1.07 -9.89 4.30
C ILE A 68 -0.46 -10.00 4.14
N ALA A 69 -1.10 -9.05 3.46
CA ALA A 69 -2.54 -9.06 3.26
C ALA A 69 -3.00 -10.28 2.44
N ARG A 70 -2.25 -10.64 1.38
CA ARG A 70 -2.52 -11.86 0.60
C ARG A 70 -2.41 -13.12 1.47
N ARG A 71 -1.30 -13.28 2.21
CA ARG A 71 -1.09 -14.43 3.10
C ARG A 71 -2.14 -14.51 4.21
N ALA A 72 -2.54 -13.37 4.79
CA ALA A 72 -3.61 -13.31 5.78
C ALA A 72 -4.95 -13.75 5.17
N ARG A 73 -5.25 -13.32 3.96
CA ARG A 73 -6.46 -13.73 3.23
C ARG A 73 -6.49 -15.23 2.95
N GLU A 74 -5.37 -15.83 2.57
CA GLU A 74 -5.22 -17.27 2.37
C GLU A 74 -5.51 -18.08 3.66
N GLN A 75 -5.24 -17.47 4.83
CA GLN A 75 -5.59 -18.02 6.13
C GLN A 75 -7.03 -17.71 6.58
N GLY A 76 -7.82 -17.08 5.74
CA GLY A 76 -9.21 -16.72 6.06
C GLY A 76 -9.37 -15.44 6.90
N TRP A 77 -8.35 -14.59 7.01
CA TRP A 77 -8.37 -13.41 7.87
C TRP A 77 -8.77 -12.15 7.10
N ALA A 78 -9.64 -11.35 7.73
CA ALA A 78 -9.88 -10.00 7.28
C ALA A 78 -8.72 -9.09 7.68
N THR A 79 -8.29 -8.22 6.76
CA THR A 79 -7.12 -7.35 6.93
C THR A 79 -7.50 -5.88 6.89
N TRP A 80 -6.91 -5.11 7.79
CA TRP A 80 -6.97 -3.65 7.80
C TRP A 80 -5.57 -3.10 7.49
N LEU A 81 -5.46 -2.35 6.40
CA LEU A 81 -4.27 -1.64 5.98
C LEU A 81 -4.34 -0.21 6.52
N LEU A 82 -3.49 0.14 7.47
CA LEU A 82 -3.46 1.47 8.08
C LEU A 82 -2.47 2.35 7.32
N SER A 83 -2.93 2.96 6.25
CA SER A 83 -2.13 3.86 5.41
C SER A 83 -3.03 4.83 4.65
N PRO A 84 -2.59 6.08 4.42
CA PRO A 84 -3.28 7.01 3.55
C PRO A 84 -2.94 6.79 2.06
N ASP A 85 -2.05 5.85 1.73
CA ASP A 85 -1.54 5.70 0.38
C ASP A 85 -2.59 5.11 -0.58
N LYS A 86 -2.75 5.77 -1.73
CA LYS A 86 -3.68 5.38 -2.78
C LYS A 86 -3.23 4.12 -3.53
N ASP A 87 -1.94 3.79 -3.47
CA ASP A 87 -1.41 2.61 -4.15
C ASP A 87 -1.96 1.31 -3.54
N LEU A 88 -2.35 1.36 -2.26
CA LEU A 88 -3.05 0.27 -1.58
C LEU A 88 -4.50 0.07 -2.03
N PHE A 89 -5.07 0.97 -2.84
CA PHE A 89 -6.44 0.79 -3.37
C PHE A 89 -6.57 -0.50 -4.18
N GLN A 90 -5.52 -0.93 -4.85
CA GLN A 90 -5.50 -2.18 -5.61
C GLN A 90 -5.71 -3.44 -4.76
N LEU A 91 -5.48 -3.35 -3.44
CA LEU A 91 -5.65 -4.45 -2.49
C LEU A 91 -7.05 -4.49 -1.88
N VAL A 92 -7.83 -3.40 -1.98
CA VAL A 92 -9.15 -3.30 -1.36
C VAL A 92 -10.12 -4.28 -1.99
N ASP A 93 -10.72 -5.12 -1.16
CA ASP A 93 -11.71 -6.11 -1.58
C ASP A 93 -12.72 -6.36 -0.46
N ASP A 94 -14.00 -6.17 -0.76
CA ASP A 94 -15.10 -6.41 0.17
C ASP A 94 -15.60 -7.86 0.18
N THR A 95 -15.07 -8.72 -0.72
CA THR A 95 -15.34 -10.16 -0.70
C THR A 95 -14.65 -10.80 0.52
N PRO A 96 -15.36 -11.56 1.36
CA PRO A 96 -14.73 -12.21 2.51
C PRO A 96 -13.65 -13.24 2.13
N PRO A 97 -12.51 -13.25 2.82
CA PRO A 97 -12.05 -12.34 3.88
C PRO A 97 -11.71 -10.97 3.32
N LYS A 98 -12.25 -9.93 3.93
CA LYS A 98 -12.15 -8.55 3.41
C LYS A 98 -10.77 -7.94 3.62
N ILE A 99 -10.33 -7.15 2.66
CA ILE A 99 -9.17 -6.26 2.79
C ILE A 99 -9.65 -4.82 2.62
N ARG A 100 -9.39 -3.96 3.61
CA ARG A 100 -9.79 -2.56 3.62
C ARG A 100 -8.67 -1.66 4.08
N CYS A 101 -8.61 -0.45 3.54
CA CYS A 101 -7.72 0.57 4.07
C CYS A 101 -8.41 1.40 5.15
N TYR A 102 -7.62 1.95 6.07
CA TYR A 102 -8.07 2.88 7.08
C TYR A 102 -7.17 4.11 7.08
N HIS A 103 -7.73 5.25 6.71
CA HIS A 103 -7.09 6.55 6.78
C HIS A 103 -7.20 7.08 8.22
N TRP A 104 -6.15 6.94 8.98
CA TRP A 104 -6.15 7.27 10.40
C TRP A 104 -6.30 8.77 10.68
N HIS A 105 -5.75 9.66 9.85
CA HIS A 105 -5.95 11.10 9.97
C HIS A 105 -7.40 11.52 9.74
N GLU A 106 -8.04 10.97 8.71
CA GLU A 106 -9.42 11.25 8.35
C GLU A 106 -10.41 10.40 9.14
N ARG A 107 -9.92 9.43 9.91
CA ARG A 107 -10.73 8.42 10.63
C ARG A 107 -11.75 7.74 9.74
N ARG A 108 -11.36 7.44 8.51
CA ARG A 108 -12.24 6.94 7.46
C ARG A 108 -11.80 5.57 6.96
N VAL A 109 -12.78 4.69 6.81
CA VAL A 109 -12.61 3.41 6.13
C VAL A 109 -12.63 3.65 4.63
N VAL A 110 -11.70 3.01 3.92
CA VAL A 110 -11.68 2.97 2.46
C VAL A 110 -12.01 1.54 2.05
N ASP A 111 -13.22 1.35 1.58
CA ASP A 111 -13.74 0.12 1.01
C ASP A 111 -13.88 0.24 -0.52
N THR A 112 -14.45 -0.77 -1.15
CA THR A 112 -14.64 -0.79 -2.61
C THR A 112 -15.43 0.42 -3.12
N SER A 113 -16.46 0.86 -2.39
CA SER A 113 -17.30 1.99 -2.78
C SER A 113 -16.54 3.31 -2.69
N GLU A 114 -15.71 3.48 -1.67
CA GLU A 114 -14.87 4.66 -1.48
C GLU A 114 -13.78 4.77 -2.55
N VAL A 115 -13.14 3.66 -2.90
CA VAL A 115 -12.17 3.62 -4.01
C VAL A 115 -12.86 4.01 -5.31
N GLN A 116 -14.01 3.41 -5.61
CA GLN A 116 -14.76 3.70 -6.83
C GLN A 116 -15.24 5.16 -6.89
N ALA A 117 -15.66 5.73 -5.76
CA ALA A 117 -16.02 7.15 -5.68
C ALA A 117 -14.81 8.06 -5.95
N LYS A 118 -13.61 7.67 -5.50
CA LYS A 118 -12.39 8.49 -5.59
C LYS A 118 -11.71 8.44 -6.95
N ILE A 119 -11.59 7.26 -7.56
CA ILE A 119 -10.86 7.09 -8.85
C ILE A 119 -11.77 6.68 -10.01
N GLY A 120 -13.05 6.42 -9.78
CA GLY A 120 -14.04 6.12 -10.80
C GLY A 120 -13.99 4.68 -11.34
N VAL A 121 -13.15 3.80 -10.75
CA VAL A 121 -13.04 2.40 -11.16
C VAL A 121 -13.05 1.48 -9.93
N HIS A 122 -13.39 0.21 -10.15
CA HIS A 122 -13.30 -0.81 -9.11
C HIS A 122 -11.84 -1.02 -8.65
N PRO A 123 -11.55 -1.33 -7.36
CA PRO A 123 -10.19 -1.58 -6.86
C PRO A 123 -9.34 -2.52 -7.72
N SER A 124 -9.91 -3.60 -8.23
CA SER A 124 -9.22 -4.54 -9.12
C SER A 124 -8.75 -3.94 -10.46
N ARG A 125 -9.09 -2.69 -10.73
CA ARG A 125 -8.68 -1.91 -11.90
C ARG A 125 -7.89 -0.66 -11.53
N ALA A 126 -7.55 -0.49 -10.26
CA ALA A 126 -6.80 0.68 -9.80
C ALA A 126 -5.43 0.77 -10.48
N VAL A 127 -4.76 -0.37 -10.66
CA VAL A 127 -3.44 -0.42 -11.34
C VAL A 127 -3.54 0.06 -12.80
N ASP A 128 -4.55 -0.41 -13.55
CA ASP A 128 -4.79 0.01 -14.94
C ASP A 128 -5.09 1.52 -15.03
N TYR A 129 -5.86 2.03 -14.07
CA TYR A 129 -6.16 3.45 -13.97
C TYR A 129 -4.90 4.28 -13.71
N PHE A 130 -4.08 3.91 -12.72
CA PHE A 130 -2.84 4.62 -12.40
C PHE A 130 -1.79 4.48 -13.51
N ALA A 131 -1.75 3.37 -14.24
CA ALA A 131 -0.90 3.22 -15.40
C ALA A 131 -1.20 4.27 -16.49
N LEU A 132 -2.47 4.62 -16.66
CA LEU A 132 -2.90 5.64 -17.63
C LEU A 132 -2.68 7.06 -17.13
N VAL A 133 -3.01 7.36 -15.87
CA VAL A 133 -2.92 8.71 -15.29
C VAL A 133 -1.50 9.05 -14.86
N GLY A 134 -0.73 8.05 -14.46
CA GLY A 134 0.54 8.23 -13.78
C GLY A 134 0.39 8.60 -12.30
N ASP A 135 1.53 8.79 -11.66
CA ASP A 135 1.64 9.28 -10.30
C ASP A 135 2.74 10.33 -10.16
N SER A 136 2.34 11.58 -10.01
CA SER A 136 3.29 12.69 -9.85
C SER A 136 4.03 12.67 -8.52
N SER A 137 3.47 12.06 -7.46
CA SER A 137 4.12 11.94 -6.15
C SER A 137 5.34 11.03 -6.21
N ASP A 138 5.27 9.99 -7.05
CA ASP A 138 6.33 9.01 -7.26
C ASP A 138 7.09 9.20 -8.57
N ASN A 139 6.81 10.32 -9.26
CA ASN A 139 7.40 10.64 -10.56
C ASN A 139 7.13 9.56 -11.63
N VAL A 140 5.99 8.89 -11.54
CA VAL A 140 5.53 7.91 -12.53
C VAL A 140 4.77 8.62 -13.64
N ARG A 141 5.24 8.47 -14.88
CA ARG A 141 4.59 9.06 -16.05
C ARG A 141 3.45 8.17 -16.50
N GLY A 142 2.27 8.76 -16.66
CA GLY A 142 1.16 8.15 -17.39
C GLY A 142 1.13 8.60 -18.84
N VAL A 143 0.07 8.26 -19.55
CA VAL A 143 -0.16 8.67 -20.93
C VAL A 143 -0.45 10.17 -21.00
N ARG A 144 0.41 10.92 -21.70
CA ARG A 144 0.27 12.38 -21.81
C ARG A 144 -1.09 12.79 -22.36
N GLY A 145 -1.83 13.60 -21.59
CA GLY A 145 -3.16 14.08 -21.94
C GLY A 145 -4.30 13.11 -21.65
N VAL A 146 -4.02 12.01 -20.95
CA VAL A 146 -5.03 11.13 -20.34
C VAL A 146 -5.16 11.52 -18.88
N GLY A 147 -6.23 12.23 -18.54
CA GLY A 147 -6.52 12.61 -17.15
C GLY A 147 -7.50 11.64 -16.48
N PRO A 148 -7.81 11.86 -15.19
CA PRO A 148 -8.64 10.96 -14.38
C PRO A 148 -9.95 10.52 -15.03
N LYS A 149 -10.71 11.45 -15.61
CA LYS A 149 -12.00 11.15 -16.27
C LYS A 149 -11.86 10.28 -17.51
N ALA A 150 -10.78 10.50 -18.29
CA ALA A 150 -10.53 9.70 -19.47
C ALA A 150 -10.06 8.30 -19.09
N ALA A 151 -9.15 8.19 -18.13
CA ALA A 151 -8.64 6.93 -17.63
C ALA A 151 -9.76 6.07 -17.02
N SER A 152 -10.60 6.65 -16.14
CA SER A 152 -11.71 5.90 -15.55
C SER A 152 -12.72 5.43 -16.61
N CYS A 153 -13.03 6.24 -17.61
CA CYS A 153 -13.90 5.83 -18.72
C CYS A 153 -13.27 4.70 -19.55
N LEU A 154 -11.99 4.84 -19.94
CA LEU A 154 -11.27 3.80 -20.70
C LEU A 154 -11.28 2.45 -19.95
N VAL A 155 -10.93 2.48 -18.67
CA VAL A 155 -10.88 1.27 -17.84
C VAL A 155 -12.27 0.67 -17.62
N SER A 156 -13.29 1.49 -17.40
CA SER A 156 -14.67 1.01 -17.16
C SER A 156 -15.30 0.42 -18.42
N GLU A 157 -15.08 1.00 -19.59
CA GLU A 157 -15.70 0.60 -20.84
C GLU A 157 -14.90 -0.50 -21.59
N LEU A 158 -13.57 -0.41 -21.54
CA LEU A 158 -12.71 -1.29 -22.33
C LEU A 158 -11.95 -2.33 -21.49
N GLY A 159 -11.89 -2.16 -20.16
CA GLY A 159 -11.26 -3.12 -19.26
C GLY A 159 -9.81 -2.75 -18.88
N ASN A 160 -8.93 -3.75 -18.76
CA ASN A 160 -7.52 -3.52 -18.38
C ASN A 160 -6.70 -2.86 -19.49
N LEU A 161 -5.48 -2.45 -19.15
CA LEU A 161 -4.58 -1.75 -20.08
C LEU A 161 -4.38 -2.54 -21.38
N SER A 162 -4.19 -3.85 -21.31
CA SER A 162 -4.03 -4.71 -22.49
C SER A 162 -5.29 -4.72 -23.38
N ALA A 163 -6.47 -4.80 -22.77
CA ALA A 163 -7.74 -4.75 -23.48
C ALA A 163 -7.98 -3.38 -24.15
N ILE A 164 -7.59 -2.30 -23.49
CA ILE A 164 -7.66 -0.94 -24.05
C ILE A 164 -6.81 -0.85 -25.32
N TYR A 165 -5.57 -1.33 -25.28
CA TYR A 165 -4.68 -1.33 -26.45
C TYR A 165 -5.11 -2.29 -27.56
N ALA A 166 -5.84 -3.35 -27.25
CA ALA A 166 -6.43 -4.25 -28.24
C ALA A 166 -7.66 -3.67 -28.93
N ARG A 167 -8.32 -2.64 -28.35
CA ARG A 167 -9.59 -2.05 -28.79
C ARG A 167 -9.50 -0.56 -29.04
N LEU A 168 -8.34 -0.09 -29.56
CA LEU A 168 -8.10 1.35 -29.82
C LEU A 168 -9.08 1.97 -30.82
N ASP A 169 -9.63 1.20 -31.74
CA ASP A 169 -10.65 1.61 -32.69
C ASP A 169 -11.98 2.01 -32.03
N GLU A 170 -12.29 1.43 -30.86
CA GLU A 170 -13.50 1.75 -30.10
C GLU A 170 -13.36 3.04 -29.28
N VAL A 171 -12.12 3.49 -29.00
CA VAL A 171 -11.84 4.64 -28.15
C VAL A 171 -12.52 5.92 -28.65
N SER A 172 -12.58 6.11 -29.98
CA SER A 172 -13.18 7.29 -30.60
C SER A 172 -14.71 7.39 -30.38
N ALA A 173 -15.35 6.29 -30.08
CA ALA A 173 -16.80 6.20 -29.81
C ALA A 173 -17.16 6.48 -28.34
N LEU A 174 -16.18 6.54 -27.45
CA LEU A 174 -16.42 6.78 -26.02
C LEU A 174 -17.00 8.18 -25.78
N LYS A 175 -17.92 8.27 -24.82
CA LYS A 175 -18.59 9.54 -24.45
C LYS A 175 -17.72 10.41 -23.54
N ILE A 176 -16.49 10.73 -23.97
CA ILE A 176 -15.54 11.56 -23.25
C ILE A 176 -15.00 12.69 -24.12
N ARG A 177 -14.64 13.78 -23.48
CA ARG A 177 -14.04 14.93 -24.16
C ARG A 177 -12.71 14.54 -24.80
N GLY A 178 -12.56 14.76 -26.09
CA GLY A 178 -11.32 14.50 -26.83
C GLY A 178 -11.15 13.05 -27.28
N ALA A 179 -12.21 12.22 -27.24
CA ALA A 179 -12.19 10.81 -27.66
C ALA A 179 -11.53 10.59 -29.03
N LYS A 180 -11.78 11.49 -30.01
CA LYS A 180 -11.22 11.42 -31.37
C LYS A 180 -9.68 11.44 -31.46
N THR A 181 -9.01 12.05 -30.49
CA THR A 181 -7.54 12.14 -30.44
C THR A 181 -6.94 11.27 -29.33
N LEU A 182 -7.78 10.57 -28.60
CA LEU A 182 -7.35 9.81 -27.43
C LEU A 182 -6.61 8.53 -27.85
N ALA A 183 -7.05 7.88 -28.92
CA ALA A 183 -6.37 6.71 -29.47
C ALA A 183 -4.92 7.03 -29.87
N ASP A 184 -4.71 8.16 -30.57
CA ASP A 184 -3.35 8.58 -30.96
C ASP A 184 -2.46 8.85 -29.75
N ARG A 185 -3.02 9.44 -28.68
CA ARG A 185 -2.29 9.65 -27.42
C ARG A 185 -1.94 8.35 -26.72
N LEU A 186 -2.86 7.38 -26.71
CA LEU A 186 -2.60 6.05 -26.16
C LEU A 186 -1.49 5.36 -26.95
N ILE A 187 -1.51 5.41 -28.28
CA ILE A 187 -0.47 4.85 -29.13
C ILE A 187 0.88 5.50 -28.82
N ALA A 188 0.93 6.84 -28.76
CA ALA A 188 2.16 7.59 -28.52
C ALA A 188 2.72 7.39 -27.10
N GLY A 189 1.86 7.14 -26.10
CA GLY A 189 2.23 6.98 -24.71
C GLY A 189 2.23 5.53 -24.23
N ARG A 190 2.25 4.54 -25.14
CA ARG A 190 2.14 3.13 -24.79
C ARG A 190 3.26 2.65 -23.88
N GLU A 191 4.48 3.01 -24.19
CA GLU A 191 5.67 2.63 -23.41
C GLU A 191 5.61 3.23 -21.99
N ASP A 192 5.19 4.51 -21.87
CA ASP A 192 4.99 5.16 -20.56
C ASP A 192 3.92 4.41 -19.75
N ALA A 193 2.79 4.03 -20.36
CA ALA A 193 1.73 3.29 -19.66
C ALA A 193 2.16 1.89 -19.23
N GLU A 194 2.89 1.16 -20.08
CA GLU A 194 3.40 -0.18 -19.78
C GLU A 194 4.47 -0.14 -18.67
N LEU A 195 5.31 0.90 -18.66
CA LEU A 195 6.26 1.13 -17.58
C LEU A 195 5.53 1.52 -16.29
N ALA A 196 4.58 2.47 -16.37
CA ALA A 196 3.77 2.88 -15.23
C ALA A 196 3.04 1.70 -14.60
N LEU A 197 2.46 0.81 -15.42
CA LEU A 197 1.80 -0.42 -14.94
C LEU A 197 2.73 -1.24 -14.03
N LYS A 198 3.98 -1.41 -14.42
CA LYS A 198 4.98 -2.15 -13.65
C LYS A 198 5.37 -1.43 -12.36
N LEU A 199 5.48 -0.09 -12.41
CA LEU A 199 5.88 0.73 -11.27
C LEU A 199 4.79 0.84 -10.20
N VAL A 200 3.51 0.92 -10.60
CA VAL A 200 2.40 1.07 -9.66
C VAL A 200 1.83 -0.26 -9.16
N THR A 201 2.19 -1.37 -9.79
CA THR A 201 1.76 -2.70 -9.33
C THR A 201 2.55 -3.09 -8.09
N LEU A 202 1.85 -3.43 -7.03
CA LEU A 202 2.47 -3.95 -5.81
C LEU A 202 2.86 -5.41 -5.99
N VAL A 203 4.02 -5.78 -5.47
CA VAL A 203 4.47 -7.16 -5.37
C VAL A 203 3.84 -7.77 -4.12
N ASP A 204 3.16 -8.91 -4.25
CA ASP A 204 2.43 -9.55 -3.16
C ASP A 204 2.88 -10.98 -2.84
N ASP A 205 3.98 -11.43 -3.45
CA ASP A 205 4.54 -12.78 -3.31
C ASP A 205 5.97 -12.81 -2.76
N ILE A 206 6.38 -11.75 -2.06
CA ILE A 206 7.72 -11.63 -1.46
C ILE A 206 7.95 -12.75 -0.43
N ASP A 207 9.13 -13.33 -0.45
CA ASP A 207 9.58 -14.16 0.66
C ASP A 207 9.87 -13.27 1.89
N LEU A 208 8.97 -13.34 2.86
CA LEU A 208 9.08 -12.56 4.09
C LEU A 208 10.09 -13.16 5.08
N GLY A 209 10.75 -14.29 4.75
CA GLY A 209 11.60 -15.01 5.69
C GLY A 209 10.82 -15.57 6.90
N LEU A 210 9.49 -15.55 6.84
CA LEU A 210 8.60 -16.12 7.85
C LEU A 210 8.24 -17.54 7.37
N SER A 211 8.55 -18.53 8.19
CA SER A 211 7.97 -19.86 8.04
C SER A 211 6.44 -19.75 8.05
N ASP A 212 5.70 -20.86 7.90
CA ASP A 212 4.21 -20.88 7.80
C ASP A 212 3.44 -20.23 8.99
N GLU A 213 4.14 -19.51 9.85
CA GLU A 213 3.70 -18.98 11.13
C GLU A 213 3.34 -17.50 11.12
N LEU A 214 2.72 -16.98 10.03
CA LEU A 214 2.23 -15.59 10.02
C LEU A 214 1.39 -15.28 11.28
N ALA A 215 0.59 -16.24 11.74
CA ALA A 215 -0.24 -16.10 12.93
C ALA A 215 0.57 -15.91 14.20
N GLN A 216 1.63 -16.70 14.37
CA GLN A 216 2.48 -16.60 15.54
C GLN A 216 3.33 -15.33 15.49
N TRP A 217 3.91 -15.03 14.32
CA TRP A 217 4.75 -13.85 14.14
C TRP A 217 3.97 -12.55 14.33
N SER A 218 2.79 -12.40 13.73
CA SER A 218 2.00 -11.16 13.80
C SER A 218 1.19 -10.99 15.09
N ARG A 219 1.25 -11.96 16.01
CA ARG A 219 0.54 -11.86 17.30
C ARG A 219 1.19 -10.82 18.18
N TRP A 220 0.47 -9.75 18.50
CA TRP A 220 0.97 -8.73 19.42
C TRP A 220 1.21 -9.32 20.81
N ARG A 221 2.43 -9.17 21.34
CA ARG A 221 2.89 -9.75 22.60
C ARG A 221 2.69 -8.83 23.81
N GLY A 222 2.41 -7.55 23.57
CA GLY A 222 2.38 -6.49 24.57
C GLY A 222 3.75 -5.87 24.79
N PRO A 223 3.81 -4.73 25.53
CA PRO A 223 5.09 -4.06 25.81
C PRO A 223 6.09 -4.98 26.49
N GLU A 224 7.35 -4.90 26.05
CA GLU A 224 8.45 -5.66 26.61
C GLU A 224 9.01 -4.96 27.87
N PRO A 225 9.71 -5.69 28.79
CA PRO A 225 10.20 -5.12 30.06
C PRO A 225 11.15 -3.94 29.90
N GLN A 226 11.90 -3.86 28.80
CA GLN A 226 12.80 -2.74 28.51
C GLN A 226 12.11 -1.50 27.96
N ALA A 227 10.83 -1.59 27.55
CA ALA A 227 10.09 -0.48 26.97
C ALA A 227 10.06 0.75 27.88
N GLU A 228 9.84 0.58 29.18
CA GLU A 228 9.81 1.70 30.13
C GLU A 228 11.06 2.56 30.06
N ARG A 229 12.25 1.96 30.18
CA ARG A 229 13.53 2.67 30.12
C ARG A 229 13.77 3.37 28.79
N LEU A 230 13.35 2.74 27.69
CA LEU A 230 13.50 3.31 26.36
C LEU A 230 12.63 4.55 26.19
N PHE A 231 11.36 4.46 26.57
CA PHE A 231 10.41 5.56 26.43
C PHE A 231 10.69 6.72 27.38
N GLU A 232 11.11 6.45 28.62
CA GLU A 232 11.55 7.46 29.60
C GLU A 232 12.75 8.26 29.10
N ARG A 233 13.75 7.59 28.49
CA ARG A 233 14.93 8.23 27.92
C ARG A 233 14.60 9.33 26.93
N PHE A 234 13.51 9.20 26.21
CA PHE A 234 13.07 10.17 25.18
C PHE A 234 11.89 11.03 25.63
N GLY A 235 11.37 10.83 26.83
CA GLY A 235 10.24 11.60 27.37
C GLY A 235 8.92 11.35 26.62
N VAL A 236 8.75 10.18 26.01
CA VAL A 236 7.57 9.81 25.18
C VAL A 236 6.81 8.61 25.75
N ASP A 237 6.54 8.63 27.05
CA ASP A 237 5.91 7.53 27.79
C ASP A 237 4.38 7.35 27.51
N ALA A 238 3.73 8.31 26.85
CA ALA A 238 2.31 8.23 26.58
C ALA A 238 1.89 7.01 25.71
N PRO A 239 2.60 6.64 24.62
CA PRO A 239 2.30 5.43 23.86
C PRO A 239 2.45 4.15 24.70
N LEU A 240 3.48 4.08 25.53
CA LEU A 240 3.71 2.93 26.41
C LEU A 240 2.56 2.74 27.40
N ARG A 241 2.12 3.81 28.06
CA ARG A 241 0.95 3.74 28.97
C ARG A 241 -0.31 3.31 28.25
N ALA A 242 -0.57 3.85 27.06
CA ALA A 242 -1.74 3.48 26.28
C ALA A 242 -1.71 2.00 25.88
N MET A 243 -0.59 1.51 25.40
CA MET A 243 -0.43 0.09 25.01
C MET A 243 -0.50 -0.84 26.21
N GLY A 244 0.11 -0.50 27.34
CA GLY A 244 0.00 -1.26 28.59
C GLY A 244 -1.44 -1.41 29.07
N ALA A 245 -2.23 -0.32 29.03
CA ALA A 245 -3.64 -0.34 29.38
C ALA A 245 -4.48 -1.25 28.45
N ILE A 246 -4.20 -1.21 27.14
CA ILE A 246 -4.87 -2.06 26.15
C ILE A 246 -4.49 -3.55 26.39
N TYR A 247 -3.22 -3.81 26.66
CA TYR A 247 -2.72 -5.17 26.89
C TYR A 247 -3.34 -5.80 28.15
N ALA A 248 -3.42 -5.04 29.25
CA ALA A 248 -4.02 -5.49 30.50
C ALA A 248 -5.51 -5.87 30.38
N GLN A 249 -6.21 -5.33 29.38
CA GLN A 249 -7.62 -5.64 29.10
C GLN A 249 -7.81 -6.87 28.19
N ARG A 250 -6.73 -7.54 27.78
CA ARG A 250 -6.84 -8.76 26.97
C ARG A 250 -7.42 -9.91 27.80
N PRO A 251 -8.37 -10.69 27.26
CA PRO A 251 -8.72 -11.96 27.88
C PRO A 251 -7.49 -12.86 27.87
N SER A 252 -7.24 -13.55 28.97
CA SER A 252 -6.22 -14.60 29.02
C SER A 252 -6.47 -15.60 27.89
N ALA A 253 -5.39 -15.97 27.16
CA ALA A 253 -5.51 -16.98 26.13
C ALA A 253 -6.11 -18.25 26.74
N PRO A 254 -7.03 -18.97 26.07
CA PRO A 254 -7.49 -20.24 26.55
C PRO A 254 -6.28 -21.18 26.74
N PRO A 255 -6.21 -21.94 27.81
CA PRO A 255 -5.12 -22.89 28.03
C PRO A 255 -5.13 -23.91 26.87
N GLY A 256 -4.06 -23.96 26.06
CA GLY A 256 -3.85 -25.04 25.10
C GLY A 256 -4.19 -24.70 23.63
N SER A 257 -3.88 -23.50 23.13
CA SER A 257 -3.87 -23.19 21.68
C SER A 257 -2.44 -22.93 21.19
#